data_ba4833cb1cda13b636b2368e93bf9e75
#
_entry.id   ba4833cb1cda13b636b2368e93bf9e75
#
_cell.length_a   1.000
_cell.length_b   1.000
_cell.length_c   1.000
_cell.angle_alpha   90.00
_cell.angle_beta   90.00
_cell.angle_gamma   90.00
#
_symmetry.space_group_name_H-M   'P 1'
#
loop_
_entity.id
_entity.type
_entity.pdbx_description
1 polymer ?
#
loop_
_entity_poly.entity_id
_entity_poly.type
_entity_poly.pdbx_seq_one_letter_code
_entity_poly.pdbx_strand_id
1 'polypeptide(L)'
;YVVACDAGLFHINTHEGYNFKMIYDASVFVTSSRQVNFWGDHGASETVLAREIPSAELFQMSENLRYPAEVLVYGATVIHHSKRPLLQNYYNFTHIDDEKTRERGLFLAEPSNKDSHYSIYEDKHGTHIFDTDDLDMMPKITELVEHNYTHWKLDGIYCPGHNFVEIAKIFVKTKELMEAGEFTQDQAFLLDEEIRKLHPKGRTLGTGFYEFDPEEVK
;
A
#
# COMPACT_ATOMS: atom_id res chain seq x y z
N TYR A 1 -3.80 -15.19 -11.65
CA TYR A 1 -3.72 -14.97 -10.20
C TYR A 1 -5.08 -14.59 -9.63
N VAL A 2 -5.35 -15.03 -8.40
CA VAL A 2 -6.55 -14.66 -7.62
C VAL A 2 -6.09 -14.07 -6.30
N VAL A 3 -6.51 -12.83 -6.02
CA VAL A 3 -6.21 -12.17 -4.75
C VAL A 3 -7.36 -12.42 -3.78
N ALA A 4 -7.07 -12.92 -2.60
CA ALA A 4 -8.07 -13.23 -1.58
C ALA A 4 -7.52 -13.09 -0.16
N CYS A 5 -8.40 -12.80 0.81
CA CYS A 5 -8.08 -12.80 2.23
C CYS A 5 -8.80 -13.91 3.02
N ASP A 6 -9.68 -14.67 2.37
CA ASP A 6 -10.48 -15.71 3.02
C ASP A 6 -9.77 -17.07 2.98
N ALA A 7 -9.49 -17.63 4.16
CA ALA A 7 -8.80 -18.92 4.31
C ALA A 7 -9.57 -20.09 3.66
N GLY A 8 -10.89 -20.01 3.58
CA GLY A 8 -11.72 -21.03 2.95
C GLY A 8 -11.44 -21.14 1.45
N LEU A 9 -11.14 -20.01 0.77
CA LEU A 9 -10.78 -20.01 -0.65
C LEU A 9 -9.44 -20.72 -0.89
N PHE A 10 -8.45 -20.52 -0.02
CA PHE A 10 -7.17 -21.25 -0.08
C PHE A 10 -7.37 -22.74 0.16
N HIS A 11 -8.20 -23.11 1.15
CA HIS A 11 -8.53 -24.47 1.43
C HIS A 11 -9.21 -25.15 0.21
N ILE A 12 -10.23 -24.53 -0.35
CA ILE A 12 -10.95 -25.04 -1.53
C ILE A 12 -9.99 -25.17 -2.73
N ASN A 13 -9.19 -24.16 -3.01
CA ASN A 13 -8.22 -24.19 -4.12
C ASN A 13 -7.27 -25.40 -4.00
N THR A 14 -6.83 -25.70 -2.78
CA THR A 14 -5.89 -26.80 -2.53
C THR A 14 -6.54 -28.18 -2.53
N HIS A 15 -7.77 -28.31 -1.98
CA HIS A 15 -8.40 -29.62 -1.74
C HIS A 15 -9.36 -30.04 -2.85
N GLU A 16 -9.98 -29.10 -3.56
CA GLU A 16 -10.95 -29.38 -4.63
C GLU A 16 -10.28 -29.42 -6.02
N GLY A 17 -8.96 -29.28 -6.09
CA GLY A 17 -8.20 -29.41 -7.33
C GLY A 17 -8.27 -28.21 -8.26
N TYR A 18 -8.68 -27.04 -7.78
CA TYR A 18 -8.52 -25.80 -8.52
C TYR A 18 -7.04 -25.40 -8.50
N ASN A 19 -6.48 -25.03 -9.65
CA ASN A 19 -5.05 -24.72 -9.78
C ASN A 19 -4.81 -23.22 -9.98
N PHE A 20 -5.52 -22.37 -9.24
CA PHE A 20 -5.27 -20.93 -9.27
C PHE A 20 -4.00 -20.60 -8.50
N LYS A 21 -3.21 -19.67 -9.04
CA LYS A 21 -2.16 -19.00 -8.27
C LYS A 21 -2.82 -18.01 -7.33
N MET A 22 -2.77 -18.28 -6.03
CA MET A 22 -3.44 -17.49 -5.00
C MET A 22 -2.45 -16.50 -4.40
N ILE A 23 -2.89 -15.23 -4.27
CA ILE A 23 -2.18 -14.18 -3.53
C ILE A 23 -2.97 -13.92 -2.26
N TYR A 24 -2.33 -14.03 -1.09
CA TYR A 24 -2.96 -13.67 0.16
C TYR A 24 -2.80 -12.19 0.44
N ASP A 25 -3.92 -11.45 0.46
CA ASP A 25 -3.96 -10.02 0.79
C ASP A 25 -4.99 -9.77 1.89
N ALA A 26 -4.50 -9.62 3.11
CA ALA A 26 -5.31 -9.23 4.27
C ALA A 26 -5.03 -7.79 4.70
N SER A 27 -4.59 -6.95 3.79
CA SER A 27 -4.29 -5.52 3.98
C SER A 27 -3.20 -5.27 5.03
N VAL A 28 -3.57 -5.14 6.31
CA VAL A 28 -2.65 -4.74 7.41
C VAL A 28 -2.23 -5.91 8.33
N PHE A 29 -2.66 -7.13 8.05
CA PHE A 29 -2.48 -8.23 9.01
C PHE A 29 -1.19 -9.03 8.85
N VAL A 30 -0.47 -8.91 7.73
CA VAL A 30 0.76 -9.69 7.51
C VAL A 30 1.97 -8.82 7.83
N THR A 31 2.53 -9.05 9.01
CA THR A 31 3.63 -8.25 9.58
C THR A 31 4.87 -9.09 9.94
N SER A 32 4.91 -10.36 9.59
CA SER A 32 6.03 -11.23 9.94
C SER A 32 6.32 -12.30 8.89
N SER A 33 7.59 -12.71 8.78
CA SER A 33 8.01 -13.83 7.92
C SER A 33 7.28 -15.13 8.25
N ARG A 34 6.91 -15.35 9.52
CA ARG A 34 6.14 -16.53 9.92
C ARG A 34 4.76 -16.57 9.28
N GLN A 35 4.09 -15.42 9.19
CA GLN A 35 2.77 -15.33 8.53
C GLN A 35 2.90 -15.54 7.01
N VAL A 36 3.90 -14.94 6.35
CA VAL A 36 4.17 -15.16 4.93
C VAL A 36 4.41 -16.65 4.68
N ASN A 37 5.28 -17.27 5.46
CA ASN A 37 5.60 -18.67 5.32
C ASN A 37 4.40 -19.58 5.61
N PHE A 38 3.57 -19.25 6.60
CA PHE A 38 2.33 -19.97 6.89
C PHE A 38 1.40 -19.98 5.68
N TRP A 39 1.15 -18.83 5.08
CA TRP A 39 0.26 -18.76 3.92
C TRP A 39 0.84 -19.45 2.69
N GLY A 40 2.15 -19.36 2.48
CA GLY A 40 2.84 -20.11 1.43
C GLY A 40 2.69 -21.62 1.62
N ASP A 41 2.88 -22.13 2.85
CA ASP A 41 2.66 -23.55 3.19
C ASP A 41 1.19 -23.97 2.98
N HIS A 42 0.24 -23.03 2.96
CA HIS A 42 -1.19 -23.27 2.76
C HIS A 42 -1.68 -22.87 1.35
N GLY A 43 -0.76 -22.75 0.38
CA GLY A 43 -1.11 -22.62 -1.03
C GLY A 43 -1.13 -21.20 -1.58
N ALA A 44 -0.68 -20.21 -0.82
CA ALA A 44 -0.40 -18.88 -1.37
C ALA A 44 0.88 -18.93 -2.20
N SER A 45 0.83 -18.41 -3.43
CA SER A 45 2.03 -18.21 -4.26
C SER A 45 2.84 -17.01 -3.80
N GLU A 46 2.18 -16.02 -3.21
CA GLU A 46 2.78 -14.83 -2.59
C GLU A 46 1.81 -14.22 -1.56
N THR A 47 2.34 -13.35 -0.71
CA THR A 47 1.58 -12.72 0.37
C THR A 47 1.86 -11.22 0.41
N VAL A 48 0.80 -10.40 0.47
CA VAL A 48 0.91 -8.94 0.56
C VAL A 48 1.22 -8.53 1.98
N LEU A 49 2.29 -7.76 2.17
CA LEU A 49 2.71 -7.24 3.47
C LEU A 49 1.90 -6.03 3.90
N ALA A 50 1.78 -5.85 5.21
CA ALA A 50 1.27 -4.62 5.80
C ALA A 50 2.14 -3.42 5.41
N ARG A 51 1.51 -2.26 5.31
CA ARG A 51 2.17 -1.01 4.86
C ARG A 51 2.90 -0.29 5.99
N GLU A 52 2.63 -0.70 7.23
CA GLU A 52 3.16 -0.08 8.44
C GLU A 52 4.48 -0.72 8.95
N ILE A 53 5.11 -1.59 8.16
CA ILE A 53 6.34 -2.28 8.57
C ILE A 53 7.54 -1.38 8.28
N PRO A 54 8.33 -0.97 9.30
CA PRO A 54 9.56 -0.21 9.11
C PRO A 54 10.62 -1.00 8.36
N SER A 55 11.55 -0.29 7.70
CA SER A 55 12.62 -0.92 6.92
C SER A 55 13.46 -1.91 7.73
N ALA A 56 13.81 -1.56 8.97
CA ALA A 56 14.58 -2.45 9.85
C ALA A 56 13.90 -3.80 10.07
N GLU A 57 12.57 -3.81 10.25
CA GLU A 57 11.80 -5.04 10.38
C GLU A 57 11.65 -5.78 9.05
N LEU A 58 11.45 -5.06 7.92
CA LEU A 58 11.43 -5.66 6.60
C LEU A 58 12.75 -6.40 6.30
N PHE A 59 13.89 -5.77 6.60
CA PHE A 59 15.20 -6.39 6.37
C PHE A 59 15.39 -7.64 7.22
N GLN A 60 15.04 -7.59 8.50
CA GLN A 60 15.07 -8.76 9.38
C GLN A 60 14.13 -9.88 8.90
N MET A 61 12.95 -9.51 8.41
CA MET A 61 11.99 -10.47 7.85
C MET A 61 12.54 -11.18 6.62
N SER A 62 13.23 -10.46 5.72
CA SER A 62 13.71 -10.98 4.45
C SER A 62 14.63 -12.18 4.61
N GLU A 63 15.43 -12.22 5.68
CA GLU A 63 16.34 -13.33 5.99
C GLU A 63 15.62 -14.67 6.24
N ASN A 64 14.33 -14.61 6.57
CA ASN A 64 13.55 -15.78 6.97
C ASN A 64 12.36 -16.07 6.01
N LEU A 65 12.25 -15.35 4.92
CA LEU A 65 11.19 -15.58 3.91
C LEU A 65 11.50 -16.83 3.08
N ARG A 66 10.54 -17.75 3.01
CA ARG A 66 10.57 -18.92 2.12
C ARG A 66 9.69 -18.74 0.87
N TYR A 67 8.80 -17.80 0.91
CA TYR A 67 7.86 -17.47 -0.17
C TYR A 67 7.93 -15.99 -0.50
N PRO A 68 7.56 -15.59 -1.72
CA PRO A 68 7.55 -14.19 -2.12
C PRO A 68 6.61 -13.34 -1.26
N ALA A 69 7.04 -12.13 -0.99
CA ALA A 69 6.25 -11.11 -0.33
C ALA A 69 6.08 -9.89 -1.24
N GLU A 70 4.84 -9.41 -1.38
CA GLU A 70 4.50 -8.22 -2.15
C GLU A 70 4.47 -7.01 -1.24
N VAL A 71 5.08 -5.92 -1.66
CA VAL A 71 5.12 -4.64 -0.96
C VAL A 71 4.45 -3.55 -1.79
N LEU A 72 3.69 -2.65 -1.13
CA LEU A 72 3.20 -1.45 -1.79
C LEU A 72 4.39 -0.51 -2.03
N VAL A 73 4.56 -0.06 -3.27
CA VAL A 73 5.65 0.85 -3.65
C VAL A 73 5.15 2.21 -4.13
N TYR A 74 3.86 2.32 -4.47
CA TYR A 74 3.24 3.59 -4.85
C TYR A 74 1.75 3.57 -4.53
N GLY A 75 1.25 4.67 -3.96
CA GLY A 75 -0.17 4.95 -3.80
C GLY A 75 -0.61 5.24 -2.38
N ALA A 76 -1.91 5.47 -2.21
CA ALA A 76 -2.47 5.90 -0.94
C ALA A 76 -2.40 4.81 0.15
N THR A 77 -2.03 5.21 1.35
CA THR A 77 -2.00 4.35 2.53
C THR A 77 -3.28 4.52 3.34
N VAL A 78 -4.09 3.45 3.45
CA VAL A 78 -5.24 3.43 4.35
C VAL A 78 -4.72 3.24 5.78
N ILE A 79 -4.95 4.25 6.63
CA ILE A 79 -4.54 4.21 8.04
C ILE A 79 -5.68 3.79 8.98
N HIS A 80 -6.94 3.94 8.54
CA HIS A 80 -8.10 3.54 9.31
C HIS A 80 -9.26 3.12 8.42
N HIS A 81 -9.93 2.04 8.80
CA HIS A 81 -11.16 1.58 8.17
C HIS A 81 -12.20 1.26 9.25
N SER A 82 -13.39 1.82 9.10
CA SER A 82 -14.54 1.51 9.96
C SER A 82 -15.70 1.02 9.11
N LYS A 83 -16.30 -0.10 9.49
CA LYS A 83 -17.57 -0.56 8.87
C LYS A 83 -18.77 0.35 9.20
N ARG A 84 -18.60 1.33 10.10
CA ARG A 84 -19.64 2.28 10.46
C ARG A 84 -19.62 3.46 9.50
N PRO A 85 -20.81 4.04 9.17
CA PRO A 85 -20.91 5.24 8.36
C PRO A 85 -20.59 6.47 9.23
N LEU A 86 -19.30 6.74 9.47
CA LEU A 86 -18.87 7.80 10.39
C LEU A 86 -19.19 9.19 9.87
N LEU A 87 -19.05 9.44 8.55
CA LEU A 87 -19.39 10.71 7.94
C LEU A 87 -20.91 10.96 8.02
N GLN A 88 -21.72 9.98 7.64
CA GLN A 88 -23.17 10.10 7.75
C GLN A 88 -23.60 10.37 9.20
N ASN A 89 -23.02 9.66 10.17
CA ASN A 89 -23.33 9.86 11.58
C ASN A 89 -22.91 11.26 12.05
N TYR A 90 -21.78 11.77 11.60
CA TYR A 90 -21.32 13.12 11.91
C TYR A 90 -22.26 14.18 11.36
N TYR A 91 -22.67 14.08 10.09
CA TYR A 91 -23.60 15.02 9.48
C TYR A 91 -24.99 15.00 10.12
N ASN A 92 -25.48 13.80 10.46
CA ASN A 92 -26.74 13.66 11.21
C ASN A 92 -26.66 14.34 12.58
N PHE A 93 -25.53 14.20 13.28
CA PHE A 93 -25.33 14.81 14.60
C PHE A 93 -25.21 16.34 14.52
N THR A 94 -24.53 16.86 13.53
CA THR A 94 -24.31 18.30 13.35
C THR A 94 -25.45 19.00 12.62
N HIS A 95 -26.44 18.26 12.11
CA HIS A 95 -27.54 18.78 11.26
C HIS A 95 -27.05 19.55 10.03
N ILE A 96 -25.89 19.18 9.50
CA ILE A 96 -25.36 19.70 8.24
C ILE A 96 -25.85 18.78 7.11
N ASP A 97 -26.10 19.36 5.94
CA ASP A 97 -26.54 18.60 4.77
C ASP A 97 -25.43 17.61 4.34
N ASP A 98 -25.84 16.36 4.07
CA ASP A 98 -24.95 15.24 3.82
C ASP A 98 -24.63 14.99 2.34
N GLU A 99 -25.00 15.92 1.45
CA GLU A 99 -24.74 15.78 0.01
C GLU A 99 -23.27 15.50 -0.33
N LYS A 100 -22.36 15.89 0.58
CA LYS A 100 -20.90 15.73 0.41
C LYS A 100 -20.32 14.42 0.96
N THR A 101 -21.09 13.59 1.67
CA THR A 101 -20.56 12.35 2.30
C THR A 101 -19.98 11.36 1.28
N ARG A 102 -20.45 11.41 0.05
CA ARG A 102 -20.05 10.50 -1.04
C ARG A 102 -19.01 11.09 -1.98
N GLU A 103 -18.64 12.35 -1.79
CA GLU A 103 -17.62 12.99 -2.60
C GLU A 103 -16.21 12.63 -2.09
N ARG A 104 -15.32 12.32 -3.02
CA ARG A 104 -13.88 12.27 -2.72
C ARG A 104 -13.35 13.71 -2.69
N GLY A 105 -12.58 14.05 -1.66
CA GLY A 105 -12.05 15.41 -1.50
C GLY A 105 -12.34 16.01 -0.12
N LEU A 106 -13.01 15.24 0.73
CA LEU A 106 -13.08 15.54 2.16
C LEU A 106 -11.80 15.09 2.86
N PHE A 107 -11.41 15.80 3.90
CA PHE A 107 -10.29 15.44 4.74
C PHE A 107 -10.55 15.80 6.20
N LEU A 108 -9.87 15.07 7.08
CA LEU A 108 -9.77 15.37 8.50
C LEU A 108 -8.47 16.14 8.74
N ALA A 109 -8.50 17.03 9.74
CA ALA A 109 -7.31 17.69 10.25
C ALA A 109 -7.17 17.40 11.74
N GLU A 110 -5.96 17.25 12.22
CA GLU A 110 -5.71 17.16 13.65
C GLU A 110 -5.94 18.52 14.32
N PRO A 111 -6.54 18.57 15.52
CA PRO A 111 -6.70 19.81 16.27
C PRO A 111 -5.37 20.50 16.56
N SER A 112 -4.29 19.72 16.73
CA SER A 112 -2.93 20.18 17.02
C SER A 112 -2.15 20.58 15.76
N ASN A 113 -2.52 20.04 14.60
CA ASN A 113 -1.92 20.32 13.30
C ASN A 113 -3.01 20.49 12.24
N LYS A 114 -3.47 21.72 12.07
CA LYS A 114 -4.58 22.02 11.12
C LYS A 114 -4.19 21.89 9.65
N ASP A 115 -2.91 21.77 9.37
CA ASP A 115 -2.37 21.57 8.02
C ASP A 115 -2.29 20.09 7.65
N SER A 116 -2.58 19.17 8.59
CA SER A 116 -2.71 17.75 8.28
C SER A 116 -3.99 17.49 7.50
N HIS A 117 -3.88 16.78 6.37
CA HIS A 117 -5.00 16.51 5.46
C HIS A 117 -5.19 15.00 5.26
N TYR A 118 -5.76 14.32 6.26
CA TYR A 118 -6.12 12.91 6.15
C TYR A 118 -7.35 12.77 5.27
N SER A 119 -7.18 12.29 4.06
CA SER A 119 -8.31 12.07 3.14
C SER A 119 -9.31 11.07 3.71
N ILE A 120 -10.59 11.40 3.65
CA ILE A 120 -11.67 10.54 4.15
C ILE A 120 -12.77 10.42 3.11
N TYR A 121 -13.30 9.23 2.93
CA TYR A 121 -14.55 9.01 2.21
C TYR A 121 -15.35 7.85 2.81
N GLU A 122 -16.62 7.79 2.46
CA GLU A 122 -17.53 6.74 2.90
C GLU A 122 -18.20 6.08 1.70
N ASP A 123 -18.30 4.75 1.73
CA ASP A 123 -19.00 3.96 0.73
C ASP A 123 -19.83 2.83 1.38
N LYS A 124 -20.33 1.89 0.57
CA LYS A 124 -21.09 0.73 1.08
C LYS A 124 -20.31 -0.21 1.99
N HIS A 125 -18.99 -0.11 2.01
CA HIS A 125 -18.11 -0.93 2.85
C HIS A 125 -17.75 -0.24 4.16
N GLY A 126 -18.09 1.05 4.31
CA GLY A 126 -17.84 1.84 5.49
C GLY A 126 -17.07 3.12 5.22
N THR A 127 -16.38 3.62 6.23
CA THR A 127 -15.57 4.83 6.17
C THR A 127 -14.09 4.48 6.08
N HIS A 128 -13.38 5.12 5.17
CA HIS A 128 -11.96 4.91 4.89
C HIS A 128 -11.21 6.22 5.15
N ILE A 129 -10.15 6.16 5.94
CA ILE A 129 -9.25 7.29 6.21
C ILE A 129 -7.87 6.93 5.69
N PHE A 130 -7.27 7.85 4.95
CA PHE A 130 -5.95 7.69 4.33
C PHE A 130 -4.95 8.64 4.97
N ASP A 131 -3.70 8.27 4.90
CA ASP A 131 -2.59 9.10 5.36
C ASP A 131 -2.55 10.45 4.62
N THR A 132 -1.82 11.39 5.19
CA THR A 132 -1.58 12.72 4.59
C THR A 132 -0.77 12.61 3.31
N ASP A 133 0.20 11.71 3.29
CA ASP A 133 1.06 11.44 2.15
C ASP A 133 0.68 10.14 1.43
N ASP A 134 0.79 10.13 0.11
CA ASP A 134 0.80 8.89 -0.66
C ASP A 134 2.22 8.31 -0.67
N LEU A 135 2.30 6.98 -0.66
CA LEU A 135 3.57 6.28 -0.66
C LEU A 135 4.27 6.42 -2.01
N ASP A 136 5.57 6.70 -2.00
CA ASP A 136 6.48 6.56 -3.12
C ASP A 136 7.80 5.97 -2.65
N MET A 137 8.04 4.73 -3.05
CA MET A 137 9.24 3.98 -2.68
C MET A 137 10.34 4.05 -3.74
N MET A 138 10.20 4.88 -4.79
CA MET A 138 11.24 5.01 -5.82
C MET A 138 12.61 5.37 -5.22
N PRO A 139 12.73 6.28 -4.24
CA PRO A 139 14.01 6.59 -3.60
C PRO A 139 14.63 5.43 -2.82
N LYS A 140 13.81 4.45 -2.41
CA LYS A 140 14.18 3.29 -1.57
C LYS A 140 14.10 1.95 -2.30
N ILE A 141 13.81 1.97 -3.60
CA ILE A 141 13.51 0.76 -4.36
C ILE A 141 14.71 -0.20 -4.42
N THR A 142 15.94 0.33 -4.44
CA THR A 142 17.16 -0.48 -4.42
C THR A 142 17.28 -1.28 -3.12
N GLU A 143 17.03 -0.63 -1.97
CA GLU A 143 17.07 -1.28 -0.65
C GLU A 143 16.05 -2.42 -0.58
N LEU A 144 14.84 -2.24 -1.12
CA LEU A 144 13.82 -3.28 -1.18
C LEU A 144 14.28 -4.48 -2.02
N VAL A 145 14.85 -4.23 -3.20
CA VAL A 145 15.33 -5.30 -4.10
C VAL A 145 16.52 -6.05 -3.51
N GLU A 146 17.46 -5.38 -2.86
CA GLU A 146 18.60 -5.98 -2.15
C GLU A 146 18.15 -6.95 -1.04
N HIS A 147 16.95 -6.72 -0.47
CA HIS A 147 16.33 -7.59 0.53
C HIS A 147 15.26 -8.53 -0.06
N ASN A 148 15.31 -8.81 -1.37
CA ASN A 148 14.42 -9.72 -2.09
C ASN A 148 12.93 -9.30 -2.16
N TYR A 149 12.59 -8.05 -1.88
CA TYR A 149 11.25 -7.52 -2.11
C TYR A 149 11.11 -7.08 -3.57
N THR A 150 10.91 -8.05 -4.47
CA THR A 150 10.85 -7.85 -5.92
C THR A 150 9.43 -7.85 -6.49
N HIS A 151 8.43 -8.12 -5.65
CA HIS A 151 7.02 -8.09 -6.01
C HIS A 151 6.41 -6.77 -5.53
N TRP A 152 6.07 -5.91 -6.49
CA TRP A 152 5.65 -4.53 -6.22
C TRP A 152 4.19 -4.33 -6.54
N LYS A 153 3.47 -3.72 -5.59
CA LYS A 153 2.08 -3.28 -5.74
C LYS A 153 2.02 -1.77 -5.94
N LEU A 154 1.19 -1.34 -6.89
CA LEU A 154 0.85 0.05 -7.13
C LEU A 154 -0.66 0.23 -6.93
N ASP A 155 -1.06 1.30 -6.24
CA ASP A 155 -2.45 1.65 -5.99
C ASP A 155 -2.76 3.03 -6.57
N GLY A 156 -3.70 3.10 -7.51
CA GLY A 156 -4.08 4.33 -8.21
C GLY A 156 -5.33 5.01 -7.68
N ILE A 157 -5.80 4.70 -6.45
CA ILE A 157 -7.10 5.17 -5.94
C ILE A 157 -7.25 6.69 -5.98
N TYR A 158 -6.18 7.46 -5.73
CA TYR A 158 -6.16 8.92 -5.82
C TYR A 158 -5.42 9.45 -7.04
N CYS A 159 -4.81 8.59 -7.84
CA CYS A 159 -4.15 8.93 -9.10
C CYS A 159 -4.76 8.14 -10.28
N PRO A 160 -6.06 8.32 -10.59
CA PRO A 160 -6.72 7.53 -11.63
C PRO A 160 -6.32 7.96 -13.03
N GLY A 161 -6.53 7.06 -14.00
CA GLY A 161 -6.43 7.36 -15.43
C GLY A 161 -5.02 7.35 -15.98
N HIS A 162 -4.76 8.25 -16.92
CA HIS A 162 -3.52 8.23 -17.72
C HIS A 162 -2.27 8.40 -16.86
N ASN A 163 -2.28 9.30 -15.89
CA ASN A 163 -1.13 9.55 -15.02
C ASN A 163 -0.70 8.30 -14.26
N PHE A 164 -1.64 7.52 -13.74
CA PHE A 164 -1.32 6.26 -13.07
C PHE A 164 -0.68 5.25 -14.03
N VAL A 165 -1.15 5.19 -15.28
CA VAL A 165 -0.54 4.33 -16.29
C VAL A 165 0.90 4.73 -16.57
N GLU A 166 1.18 6.04 -16.69
CA GLU A 166 2.56 6.52 -16.90
C GLU A 166 3.45 6.24 -15.68
N ILE A 167 2.94 6.40 -14.45
CA ILE A 167 3.66 6.02 -13.22
C ILE A 167 3.96 4.50 -13.23
N ALA A 168 2.99 3.68 -13.59
CA ALA A 168 3.21 2.23 -13.69
C ALA A 168 4.30 1.89 -14.72
N LYS A 169 4.37 2.60 -15.86
CA LYS A 169 5.45 2.43 -16.84
C LYS A 169 6.82 2.83 -16.27
N ILE A 170 6.88 3.84 -15.39
CA ILE A 170 8.13 4.20 -14.71
C ILE A 170 8.61 3.04 -13.85
N PHE A 171 7.74 2.40 -13.08
CA PHE A 171 8.11 1.22 -12.27
C PHE A 171 8.51 0.02 -13.14
N VAL A 172 7.85 -0.20 -14.29
CA VAL A 172 8.27 -1.23 -15.27
C VAL A 172 9.67 -0.95 -15.82
N LYS A 173 9.93 0.30 -16.22
CA LYS A 173 11.27 0.74 -16.67
C LYS A 173 12.33 0.55 -15.56
N THR A 174 11.98 0.88 -14.31
CA THR A 174 12.87 0.67 -13.17
C THR A 174 13.27 -0.80 -13.04
N LYS A 175 12.27 -1.70 -13.11
CA LYS A 175 12.51 -3.14 -13.09
C LYS A 175 13.44 -3.58 -14.23
N GLU A 176 13.19 -3.14 -15.46
CA GLU A 176 14.00 -3.48 -16.62
C GLU A 176 15.46 -3.01 -16.46
N LEU A 177 15.67 -1.80 -15.95
CA LEU A 177 17.02 -1.26 -15.66
C LEU A 177 17.73 -2.06 -14.56
N MET A 178 17.00 -2.47 -13.51
CA MET A 178 17.57 -3.30 -12.45
C MET A 178 17.95 -4.69 -12.96
N GLU A 179 17.09 -5.33 -13.76
CA GLU A 179 17.38 -6.63 -14.36
C GLU A 179 18.57 -6.58 -15.33
N ALA A 180 18.79 -5.44 -16.00
CA ALA A 180 19.94 -5.19 -16.85
C ALA A 180 21.22 -4.84 -16.05
N GLY A 181 21.14 -4.58 -14.74
CA GLY A 181 22.25 -4.09 -13.93
C GLY A 181 22.66 -2.64 -14.23
N GLU A 182 21.78 -1.88 -14.84
CA GLU A 182 22.01 -0.48 -15.28
C GLU A 182 21.36 0.55 -14.35
N PHE A 183 20.59 0.12 -13.35
CA PHE A 183 19.90 1.02 -12.41
C PHE A 183 20.87 1.65 -11.43
N THR A 184 20.82 2.97 -11.29
CA THR A 184 21.67 3.76 -10.40
C THR A 184 20.85 4.66 -9.49
N GLN A 185 21.45 5.17 -8.42
CA GLN A 185 20.78 6.12 -7.52
C GLN A 185 20.40 7.44 -8.23
N ASP A 186 21.20 7.88 -9.20
CA ASP A 186 20.85 9.06 -10.02
C ASP A 186 19.61 8.82 -10.86
N GLN A 187 19.46 7.60 -11.39
CA GLN A 187 18.24 7.21 -12.12
C GLN A 187 17.04 7.13 -11.20
N ALA A 188 17.19 6.60 -9.99
CA ALA A 188 16.12 6.59 -8.98
C ALA A 188 15.61 8.00 -8.71
N PHE A 189 16.52 8.95 -8.51
CA PHE A 189 16.18 10.36 -8.32
C PHE A 189 15.43 10.97 -9.52
N LEU A 190 15.90 10.73 -10.73
CA LEU A 190 15.25 11.24 -11.94
C LEU A 190 13.85 10.64 -12.13
N LEU A 191 13.68 9.34 -11.85
CA LEU A 191 12.39 8.67 -11.96
C LEU A 191 11.41 9.10 -10.86
N ASP A 192 11.88 9.34 -9.63
CA ASP A 192 11.08 9.96 -8.57
C ASP A 192 10.58 11.36 -8.98
N GLU A 193 11.44 12.18 -9.59
CA GLU A 193 11.05 13.48 -10.14
C GLU A 193 9.95 13.38 -11.23
N GLU A 194 10.01 12.34 -12.07
CA GLU A 194 8.98 12.07 -13.08
C GLU A 194 7.66 11.65 -12.41
N ILE A 195 7.69 10.79 -11.39
CA ILE A 195 6.52 10.38 -10.60
C ILE A 195 5.87 11.61 -9.97
N ARG A 196 6.63 12.48 -9.32
CA ARG A 196 6.13 13.70 -8.67
C ARG A 196 5.42 14.65 -9.64
N LYS A 197 5.85 14.72 -10.90
CA LYS A 197 5.19 15.54 -11.94
C LYS A 197 3.85 14.97 -12.37
N LEU A 198 3.68 13.65 -12.33
CA LEU A 198 2.47 12.93 -12.71
C LEU A 198 1.48 12.80 -11.54
N HIS A 199 2.00 12.85 -10.31
CA HIS A 199 1.21 12.72 -9.09
C HIS A 199 0.21 13.87 -8.92
N PRO A 200 -0.99 13.63 -8.34
CA PRO A 200 -2.00 14.68 -8.14
C PRO A 200 -1.49 15.83 -7.28
N LYS A 201 -1.68 17.07 -7.75
CA LYS A 201 -1.14 18.29 -7.11
C LYS A 201 -1.65 18.57 -5.70
N GLY A 202 -2.72 17.95 -5.26
CA GLY A 202 -3.30 18.14 -3.93
C GLY A 202 -2.84 17.12 -2.89
N ARG A 203 -1.88 16.26 -3.24
CA ARG A 203 -1.37 15.20 -2.37
C ARG A 203 0.15 15.20 -2.39
N THR A 204 0.76 14.96 -1.26
CA THR A 204 2.21 14.84 -1.11
C THR A 204 2.67 13.38 -1.25
N LEU A 205 3.95 13.19 -1.54
CA LEU A 205 4.59 11.87 -1.63
C LEU A 205 5.64 11.72 -0.53
N GLY A 206 5.60 10.60 0.16
CA GLY A 206 6.53 10.24 1.23
C GLY A 206 6.83 8.74 1.24
N THR A 207 7.71 8.33 2.15
CA THR A 207 8.10 6.91 2.35
C THR A 207 7.22 6.19 3.39
N GLY A 208 6.19 6.85 3.91
CA GLY A 208 5.30 6.31 4.92
C GLY A 208 6.06 5.86 6.18
N PHE A 209 5.77 4.66 6.67
CA PHE A 209 6.41 4.08 7.85
C PHE A 209 7.81 3.50 7.60
N TYR A 210 8.31 3.51 6.37
CA TYR A 210 9.56 2.83 6.01
C TYR A 210 10.77 3.34 6.80
N GLU A 211 10.89 4.65 7.02
CA GLU A 211 11.99 5.27 7.76
C GLU A 211 11.66 5.49 9.25
N PHE A 212 10.54 4.95 9.70
CA PHE A 212 10.09 5.11 11.09
C PHE A 212 10.91 4.25 12.04
N ASP A 213 11.31 4.82 13.19
CA ASP A 213 11.98 4.06 14.25
C ASP A 213 10.92 3.54 15.24
N PRO A 214 10.72 2.21 15.33
CA PRO A 214 9.75 1.65 16.26
C PRO A 214 10.04 1.97 17.74
N GLU A 215 11.28 2.27 18.10
CA GLU A 215 11.66 2.63 19.46
C GLU A 215 11.26 4.07 19.85
N GLU A 216 10.98 4.92 18.88
CA GLU A 216 10.49 6.28 19.10
C GLU A 216 8.98 6.36 19.41
N VAL A 217 8.24 5.26 19.25
CA VAL A 217 6.81 5.19 19.61
C VAL A 217 6.67 5.16 21.12
N LYS A 218 6.14 6.24 21.68
CA LYS A 218 5.84 6.35 23.10
C LYS A 218 4.34 6.26 23.36
#